data_9fe841f67fb09183d3ff425c8f84772c
#
_entry.id   9fe841f67fb09183d3ff425c8f84772c
#
_cell.length_a   1.000
_cell.length_b   1.000
_cell.length_c   1.000
_cell.angle_alpha   90.00
_cell.angle_beta   90.00
_cell.angle_gamma   90.00
#
_symmetry.space_group_name_H-M   'P 1'
#
loop_
_entity.id
_entity.type
_entity.pdbx_description
1 polymer ?
#
loop_
_entity_poly.entity_id
_entity_poly.type
_entity_poly.pdbx_seq_one_letter_code
_entity_poly.pdbx_strand_id
1 'polypeptide(L)'
;MNILIIGLGVIGSTYGFLFKQAGHHVEHYLRNESHKKGIKQLSVSLLDGRKSAEGIQTEGQYDITLCSKKRYDLIFVSVAQGKISLVMQEIREEQFDGTLLICCNLWLDRATLDRMMQGYHYILGFPVAGGRLEYGGDSIPSQAKLDACVFDHFMLENVSSVGITNGTDVCQLFASCNIQLEQPHDMIEWIALHMAINAAVITVAGAATGINDSAQAAHRLMNSTTLLAEVIKIVRETLKIVASRGINLKLLRDKLWLFYLPARLSAYFMKRMFARNNLTRRIMELHGNIEDLLYICECVYNEGKSNHISAPIFYRKVALLKAKL
;
A
#
# COMPACT_ATOMS: atom_id res chain seq x y z
N MET A 1 18.20 -4.49 14.48
CA MET A 1 17.12 -3.64 15.06
C MET A 1 16.09 -4.51 15.73
N ASN A 2 15.41 -3.98 16.75
CA ASN A 2 14.19 -4.55 17.34
C ASN A 2 13.00 -3.83 16.68
N ILE A 3 12.14 -4.57 16.02
CA ILE A 3 11.06 -4.04 15.20
C ILE A 3 9.72 -4.56 15.71
N LEU A 4 8.78 -3.65 15.96
CA LEU A 4 7.40 -3.99 16.23
C LEU A 4 6.56 -3.79 14.97
N ILE A 5 5.81 -4.80 14.58
CA ILE A 5 4.82 -4.69 13.50
C ILE A 5 3.43 -4.64 14.11
N ILE A 6 2.67 -3.61 13.78
CA ILE A 6 1.30 -3.47 14.24
C ILE A 6 0.37 -4.33 13.36
N GLY A 7 -0.16 -5.39 13.96
CA GLY A 7 -1.03 -6.33 13.28
C GLY A 7 -0.31 -7.51 12.61
N LEU A 8 -1.11 -8.41 12.02
CA LEU A 8 -0.66 -9.52 11.19
C LEU A 8 -1.43 -9.44 9.86
N GLY A 9 -1.15 -8.39 9.10
CA GLY A 9 -1.65 -8.17 7.75
C GLY A 9 -0.65 -8.60 6.69
N VAL A 10 -1.05 -8.55 5.42
CA VAL A 10 -0.19 -8.94 4.29
C VAL A 10 1.13 -8.18 4.28
N ILE A 11 1.07 -6.85 4.30
CA ILE A 11 2.26 -5.99 4.19
C ILE A 11 3.17 -6.17 5.40
N GLY A 12 2.62 -6.09 6.63
CA GLY A 12 3.39 -6.30 7.85
C GLY A 12 4.05 -7.68 7.90
N SER A 13 3.35 -8.73 7.46
CA SER A 13 3.90 -10.10 7.41
C SER A 13 4.97 -10.24 6.33
N THR A 14 4.79 -9.62 5.16
CA THR A 14 5.80 -9.66 4.08
C THR A 14 7.09 -8.99 4.52
N TYR A 15 7.02 -7.75 5.03
CA TYR A 15 8.22 -7.04 5.49
C TYR A 15 8.80 -7.66 6.76
N GLY A 16 7.97 -8.16 7.69
CA GLY A 16 8.44 -8.88 8.87
C GLY A 16 9.24 -10.13 8.51
N PHE A 17 8.79 -10.89 7.53
CA PHE A 17 9.54 -12.04 6.98
C PHE A 17 10.90 -11.60 6.43
N LEU A 18 10.93 -10.54 5.61
CA LEU A 18 12.17 -10.02 5.01
C LEU A 18 13.14 -9.48 6.06
N PHE A 19 12.65 -8.72 7.04
CA PHE A 19 13.46 -8.20 8.14
C PHE A 19 14.06 -9.32 8.99
N LYS A 20 13.25 -10.36 9.29
CA LYS A 20 13.74 -11.52 10.04
C LYS A 20 14.80 -12.31 9.25
N GLN A 21 14.62 -12.47 7.93
CA GLN A 21 15.63 -13.07 7.06
C GLN A 21 16.94 -12.28 7.03
N ALA A 22 16.88 -10.95 7.15
CA ALA A 22 18.04 -10.07 7.24
C ALA A 22 18.68 -10.03 8.64
N GLY A 23 18.20 -10.84 9.60
CA GLY A 23 18.78 -10.97 10.94
C GLY A 23 18.24 -9.98 11.97
N HIS A 24 17.13 -9.28 11.69
CA HIS A 24 16.50 -8.38 12.64
C HIS A 24 15.54 -9.12 13.57
N HIS A 25 15.36 -8.58 14.78
CA HIS A 25 14.37 -9.09 15.74
C HIS A 25 13.01 -8.47 15.45
N VAL A 26 12.03 -9.30 15.13
CA VAL A 26 10.69 -8.85 14.71
C VAL A 26 9.64 -9.44 15.63
N GLU A 27 8.82 -8.58 16.20
CA GLU A 27 7.67 -8.94 17.01
C GLU A 27 6.38 -8.32 16.44
N HIS A 28 5.23 -8.94 16.69
CA HIS A 28 3.92 -8.47 16.26
C HIS A 28 3.06 -8.07 17.45
N TYR A 29 2.43 -6.92 17.37
CA TYR A 29 1.34 -6.55 18.26
C TYR A 29 0.01 -6.97 17.65
N LEU A 30 -0.76 -7.78 18.35
CA LEU A 30 -2.11 -8.20 17.99
C LEU A 30 -3.06 -7.83 19.12
N ARG A 31 -4.18 -7.20 18.79
CA ARG A 31 -5.23 -6.90 19.77
C ARG A 31 -5.70 -8.15 20.50
N ASN A 32 -6.15 -7.99 21.74
CA ASN A 32 -6.60 -9.11 22.57
C ASN A 32 -7.70 -9.95 21.92
N GLU A 33 -8.60 -9.34 21.21
CA GLU A 33 -9.74 -9.96 20.53
C GLU A 33 -9.40 -10.53 19.13
N SER A 34 -8.13 -10.41 18.69
CA SER A 34 -7.76 -10.87 17.36
C SER A 34 -7.76 -12.40 17.27
N HIS A 35 -8.58 -12.95 16.39
CA HIS A 35 -8.57 -14.37 16.02
C HIS A 35 -7.20 -14.85 15.48
N LYS A 36 -6.34 -13.91 15.07
CA LYS A 36 -4.99 -14.19 14.56
C LYS A 36 -3.96 -14.50 15.64
N LYS A 37 -4.28 -14.32 16.93
CA LYS A 37 -3.37 -14.64 18.05
C LYS A 37 -2.97 -16.11 18.12
N GLY A 38 -3.78 -17.01 17.59
CA GLY A 38 -3.46 -18.43 17.49
C GLY A 38 -2.39 -18.76 16.45
N ILE A 39 -2.12 -17.87 15.51
CA ILE A 39 -1.17 -18.11 14.41
C ILE A 39 0.25 -17.99 14.96
N LYS A 40 0.98 -19.11 14.94
CA LYS A 40 2.38 -19.19 15.39
C LYS A 40 3.35 -19.13 14.21
N GLN A 41 2.90 -19.48 13.01
CA GLN A 41 3.73 -19.57 11.83
C GLN A 41 2.93 -19.29 10.57
N LEU A 42 3.55 -18.62 9.61
CA LEU A 42 3.05 -18.44 8.24
C LEU A 42 3.90 -19.26 7.28
N SER A 43 3.25 -20.05 6.42
CA SER A 43 3.88 -20.56 5.20
C SER A 43 3.92 -19.42 4.18
N VAL A 44 5.10 -19.06 3.71
CA VAL A 44 5.31 -17.90 2.82
C VAL A 44 5.62 -18.39 1.41
N SER A 45 4.82 -17.93 0.45
CA SER A 45 5.05 -18.08 -0.98
C SER A 45 5.25 -16.67 -1.55
N LEU A 46 6.49 -16.34 -1.93
CA LEU A 46 6.89 -14.97 -2.29
C LEU A 46 7.42 -14.91 -3.71
N LEU A 47 6.77 -14.11 -4.57
CA LEU A 47 7.36 -13.67 -5.84
C LEU A 47 8.30 -12.50 -5.56
N ASP A 48 9.59 -12.79 -5.49
CA ASP A 48 10.64 -11.88 -5.04
C ASP A 48 11.27 -11.13 -6.21
N GLY A 49 10.98 -9.83 -6.30
CA GLY A 49 11.50 -8.91 -7.32
C GLY A 49 12.81 -8.23 -6.96
N ARG A 50 13.33 -8.42 -5.75
CA ARG A 50 14.55 -7.72 -5.29
C ARG A 50 15.82 -8.05 -6.08
N LYS A 51 15.84 -9.20 -6.74
CA LYS A 51 16.99 -9.66 -7.55
C LYS A 51 16.67 -9.79 -9.04
N SER A 52 15.42 -9.74 -9.43
CA SER A 52 14.97 -9.89 -10.81
C SER A 52 13.67 -9.14 -11.03
N ALA A 53 13.62 -8.30 -12.06
CA ALA A 53 12.41 -7.57 -12.44
C ALA A 53 11.24 -8.49 -12.85
N GLU A 54 11.50 -9.74 -13.20
CA GLU A 54 10.46 -10.74 -13.48
C GLU A 54 9.95 -11.42 -12.22
N GLY A 55 10.69 -11.31 -11.11
CA GLY A 55 10.44 -11.97 -9.85
C GLY A 55 10.94 -13.42 -9.85
N ILE A 56 11.42 -13.87 -8.70
CA ILE A 56 11.82 -15.26 -8.45
C ILE A 56 10.88 -15.81 -7.39
N GLN A 57 10.19 -16.93 -7.72
CA GLN A 57 9.32 -17.58 -6.75
C GLN A 57 10.17 -18.24 -5.66
N THR A 58 9.90 -17.88 -4.41
CA THR A 58 10.56 -18.43 -3.22
C THR A 58 9.54 -18.91 -2.21
N GLU A 59 9.87 -19.98 -1.49
CA GLU A 59 9.05 -20.52 -0.42
C GLU A 59 9.81 -20.41 0.91
N GLY A 60 9.08 -20.22 2.00
CA GLY A 60 9.67 -20.10 3.33
C GLY A 60 8.69 -20.27 4.46
N GLN A 61 9.21 -20.20 5.68
CA GLN A 61 8.43 -20.23 6.91
C GLN A 61 8.72 -18.95 7.70
N TYR A 62 7.69 -18.36 8.27
CA TYR A 62 7.79 -17.16 9.08
C TYR A 62 7.14 -17.40 10.45
N ASP A 63 7.98 -17.62 11.47
CA ASP A 63 7.53 -17.79 12.84
C ASP A 63 7.12 -16.43 13.42
N ILE A 64 5.92 -16.37 13.95
CA ILE A 64 5.32 -15.18 14.55
C ILE A 64 5.68 -15.11 16.03
N THR A 65 6.36 -14.05 16.41
CA THR A 65 6.65 -13.72 17.80
C THR A 65 5.76 -12.56 18.22
N LEU A 66 4.99 -12.73 19.28
CA LEU A 66 4.16 -11.65 19.83
C LEU A 66 5.02 -10.68 20.65
N CYS A 67 4.59 -9.42 20.70
CA CYS A 67 5.31 -8.36 21.41
C CYS A 67 5.52 -8.70 22.88
N SER A 68 6.73 -8.50 23.35
CA SER A 68 7.17 -8.75 24.73
C SER A 68 7.76 -7.54 25.40
N LYS A 69 8.02 -6.46 24.63
CA LYS A 69 8.71 -5.24 25.07
C LYS A 69 7.78 -4.04 24.90
N LYS A 70 8.16 -2.92 25.49
CA LYS A 70 7.50 -1.62 25.27
C LYS A 70 8.32 -0.68 24.40
N ARG A 71 9.63 -0.92 24.25
CA ARG A 71 10.56 -0.09 23.48
C ARG A 71 11.13 -0.85 22.31
N TYR A 72 11.03 -0.22 21.13
CA TYR A 72 11.51 -0.74 19.84
C TYR A 72 12.30 0.34 19.10
N ASP A 73 13.21 -0.09 18.22
CA ASP A 73 13.93 0.83 17.35
C ASP A 73 13.01 1.38 16.26
N LEU A 74 12.06 0.55 15.81
CA LEU A 74 11.09 0.88 14.76
C LEU A 74 9.74 0.23 15.05
N ILE A 75 8.67 0.98 14.88
CA ILE A 75 7.29 0.50 14.91
C ILE A 75 6.72 0.61 13.50
N PHE A 76 6.54 -0.51 12.82
CA PHE A 76 6.05 -0.61 11.45
C PHE A 76 4.51 -0.66 11.46
N VAL A 77 3.87 0.39 10.94
CA VAL A 77 2.41 0.55 10.94
C VAL A 77 1.90 0.42 9.50
N SER A 78 1.37 -0.76 9.15
CA SER A 78 0.76 -1.05 7.85
C SER A 78 -0.67 -1.54 8.03
N VAL A 79 -1.53 -0.65 8.48
CA VAL A 79 -2.93 -0.97 8.75
C VAL A 79 -3.84 -0.50 7.63
N ALA A 80 -5.04 -1.08 7.56
CA ALA A 80 -6.08 -0.61 6.66
C ALA A 80 -6.37 0.87 6.89
N GLN A 81 -6.66 1.53 5.80
CA GLN A 81 -6.88 2.97 5.77
C GLN A 81 -8.06 3.37 6.64
N GLY A 82 -8.02 4.57 7.16
CA GLY A 82 -9.02 5.07 8.10
C GLY A 82 -8.90 4.49 9.52
N LYS A 83 -8.01 3.50 9.76
CA LYS A 83 -7.79 2.92 11.09
C LYS A 83 -6.58 3.51 11.83
N ILE A 84 -5.87 4.44 11.22
CA ILE A 84 -4.64 5.00 11.80
C ILE A 84 -4.88 5.66 13.18
N SER A 85 -5.99 6.38 13.35
CA SER A 85 -6.34 7.01 14.63
C SER A 85 -6.50 5.98 15.75
N LEU A 86 -7.18 4.87 15.47
CA LEU A 86 -7.37 3.77 16.43
C LEU A 86 -6.02 3.11 16.79
N VAL A 87 -5.18 2.90 15.79
CA VAL A 87 -3.85 2.33 16.00
C VAL A 87 -2.97 3.25 16.84
N MET A 88 -3.03 4.57 16.60
CA MET A 88 -2.30 5.52 17.42
C MET A 88 -2.80 5.57 18.87
N GLN A 89 -4.09 5.38 19.08
CA GLN A 89 -4.66 5.22 20.42
C GLN A 89 -4.09 3.96 21.09
N GLU A 90 -4.11 2.82 20.43
CA GLU A 90 -3.57 1.54 20.94
C GLU A 90 -2.07 1.65 21.26
N ILE A 91 -1.28 2.28 20.40
CA ILE A 91 0.16 2.50 20.63
C ILE A 91 0.40 3.30 21.94
N ARG A 92 -0.44 4.32 22.20
CA ARG A 92 -0.37 5.12 23.44
C ARG A 92 -0.83 4.34 24.67
N GLU A 93 -1.94 3.62 24.58
CA GLU A 93 -2.48 2.80 25.67
C GLU A 93 -1.52 1.69 26.09
N GLU A 94 -0.89 1.04 25.09
CA GLU A 94 0.13 0.02 25.34
C GLU A 94 1.48 0.61 25.71
N GLN A 95 1.65 1.94 25.65
CA GLN A 95 2.89 2.65 25.95
C GLN A 95 4.07 2.17 25.10
N PHE A 96 3.83 1.84 23.83
CA PHE A 96 4.92 1.50 22.93
C PHE A 96 5.73 2.75 22.60
N ASP A 97 7.05 2.63 22.65
CA ASP A 97 8.02 3.68 22.34
C ASP A 97 8.92 3.24 21.17
N GLY A 98 9.14 4.15 20.23
CA GLY A 98 9.97 3.93 19.04
C GLY A 98 9.59 4.87 17.90
N THR A 99 10.44 4.89 16.87
CA THR A 99 10.13 5.64 15.63
C THR A 99 9.03 4.93 14.84
N LEU A 100 7.96 5.65 14.49
CA LEU A 100 6.88 5.12 13.70
C LEU A 100 7.22 5.16 12.21
N LEU A 101 7.14 4.05 11.50
CA LEU A 101 7.13 3.99 10.04
C LEU A 101 5.70 3.75 9.57
N ILE A 102 5.06 4.80 9.07
CA ILE A 102 3.64 4.79 8.68
C ILE A 102 3.53 4.39 7.21
N CYS A 103 3.01 3.19 6.96
CA CYS A 103 2.90 2.56 5.64
C CYS A 103 1.44 2.38 5.23
N CYS A 104 0.69 3.47 5.20
CA CYS A 104 -0.73 3.48 4.87
C CYS A 104 -1.00 4.39 3.67
N ASN A 105 -2.07 4.11 2.91
CA ASN A 105 -2.59 5.07 1.96
C ASN A 105 -3.27 6.21 2.71
N LEU A 106 -2.68 7.39 2.79
CA LEU A 106 -3.17 8.50 3.59
C LEU A 106 -3.71 9.62 2.69
N TRP A 107 -4.98 9.97 2.88
CA TRP A 107 -5.60 11.12 2.22
C TRP A 107 -5.72 12.30 3.21
N LEU A 108 -4.57 12.63 3.85
CA LEU A 108 -4.47 13.64 4.90
C LEU A 108 -3.41 14.69 4.51
N ASP A 109 -3.50 15.86 5.12
CA ASP A 109 -2.43 16.86 5.07
C ASP A 109 -1.41 16.66 6.20
N ARG A 110 -0.26 17.30 6.08
CA ARG A 110 0.84 17.20 7.05
C ARG A 110 0.39 17.64 8.45
N ALA A 111 -0.31 18.76 8.55
CA ALA A 111 -0.73 19.29 9.85
C ALA A 111 -1.69 18.35 10.59
N THR A 112 -2.54 17.65 9.86
CA THR A 112 -3.42 16.62 10.43
C THR A 112 -2.61 15.40 10.89
N LEU A 113 -1.66 14.95 10.09
CA LEU A 113 -0.76 13.85 10.48
C LEU A 113 0.06 14.20 11.70
N ASP A 114 0.67 15.39 11.76
CA ASP A 114 1.45 15.85 12.92
C ASP A 114 0.63 15.83 14.21
N ARG A 115 -0.63 16.30 14.15
CA ARG A 115 -1.54 16.21 15.30
C ARG A 115 -1.82 14.77 15.72
N MET A 116 -2.03 13.87 14.75
CA MET A 116 -2.30 12.45 15.05
C MET A 116 -1.10 11.74 15.65
N MET A 117 0.12 12.09 15.19
CA MET A 117 1.38 11.49 15.64
C MET A 117 2.00 12.21 16.85
N GLN A 118 1.32 13.21 17.41
CA GLN A 118 1.85 14.00 18.53
C GLN A 118 2.42 13.11 19.64
N GLY A 119 3.66 13.41 20.05
CA GLY A 119 4.41 12.64 21.04
C GLY A 119 5.29 11.52 20.45
N TYR A 120 5.26 11.30 19.13
CA TYR A 120 6.10 10.31 18.45
C TYR A 120 6.92 10.93 17.31
N HIS A 121 8.12 10.44 17.13
CA HIS A 121 8.84 10.63 15.87
C HIS A 121 8.26 9.69 14.82
N TYR A 122 7.97 10.19 13.63
CA TYR A 122 7.43 9.37 12.56
C TYR A 122 8.03 9.69 11.21
N ILE A 123 7.98 8.72 10.32
CA ILE A 123 8.36 8.83 8.91
C ILE A 123 7.31 8.13 8.05
N LEU A 124 7.03 8.70 6.90
CA LEU A 124 6.11 8.10 5.95
C LEU A 124 6.85 7.13 5.03
N GLY A 125 6.23 5.98 4.78
CA GLY A 125 6.69 5.01 3.81
C GLY A 125 5.54 4.47 2.97
N PHE A 126 5.90 3.89 1.83
CA PHE A 126 4.93 3.18 1.00
C PHE A 126 5.53 1.87 0.51
N PRO A 127 4.97 0.73 0.92
CA PRO A 127 5.45 -0.59 0.53
C PRO A 127 5.07 -0.88 -0.93
N VAL A 128 6.05 -1.20 -1.76
CA VAL A 128 5.80 -1.67 -3.13
C VAL A 128 5.75 -3.20 -3.08
N ALA A 129 4.70 -3.68 -2.45
CA ALA A 129 4.42 -5.09 -2.21
C ALA A 129 2.91 -5.31 -2.15
N GLY A 130 2.49 -6.53 -2.38
CA GLY A 130 1.08 -6.92 -2.27
C GLY A 130 0.95 -8.41 -2.03
N GLY A 131 -0.26 -8.84 -1.68
CA GLY A 131 -0.46 -10.26 -1.40
C GLY A 131 -1.83 -10.54 -0.81
N ARG A 132 -1.99 -11.76 -0.33
CA ARG A 132 -3.13 -12.19 0.48
C ARG A 132 -2.70 -13.14 1.56
N LEU A 133 -3.47 -13.18 2.64
CA LEU A 133 -3.36 -14.15 3.71
C LEU A 133 -4.55 -15.10 3.62
N GLU A 134 -4.25 -16.40 3.54
CA GLU A 134 -5.22 -17.48 3.54
C GLU A 134 -5.14 -18.18 4.89
N TYR A 135 -6.28 -18.29 5.56
CA TYR A 135 -6.39 -18.97 6.86
C TYR A 135 -6.92 -20.37 6.66
N GLY A 136 -6.41 -21.35 7.41
CA GLY A 136 -7.02 -22.68 7.50
C GLY A 136 -8.46 -22.60 7.99
N GLY A 137 -9.29 -23.57 7.62
CA GLY A 137 -10.74 -23.58 7.88
C GLY A 137 -11.16 -23.70 9.37
N ASP A 138 -10.24 -23.66 10.32
CA ASP A 138 -10.51 -23.74 11.75
C ASP A 138 -10.98 -22.39 12.31
N SER A 139 -11.83 -22.43 13.29
CA SER A 139 -12.34 -21.23 13.99
C SER A 139 -11.25 -20.41 14.69
N ILE A 140 -10.12 -21.03 15.04
CA ILE A 140 -8.89 -20.37 15.52
C ILE A 140 -7.72 -20.98 14.74
N PRO A 141 -7.27 -20.34 13.64
CA PRO A 141 -6.21 -20.89 12.82
C PRO A 141 -4.87 -20.87 13.57
N SER A 142 -4.21 -22.02 13.64
CA SER A 142 -2.84 -22.14 14.16
C SER A 142 -1.79 -21.83 13.09
N GLN A 143 -2.15 -21.92 11.82
CA GLN A 143 -1.32 -21.68 10.65
C GLN A 143 -2.09 -20.87 9.62
N ALA A 144 -1.36 -20.08 8.84
CA ALA A 144 -1.89 -19.36 7.69
C ALA A 144 -0.84 -19.36 6.55
N LYS A 145 -1.30 -19.11 5.33
CA LYS A 145 -0.45 -18.98 4.17
C LYS A 145 -0.39 -17.53 3.71
N LEU A 146 0.80 -16.99 3.58
CA LEU A 146 1.07 -15.70 2.96
C LEU A 146 1.49 -15.94 1.50
N ASP A 147 0.66 -15.51 0.56
CA ASP A 147 0.98 -15.45 -0.87
C ASP A 147 1.21 -13.98 -1.22
N ALA A 148 2.45 -13.62 -1.53
CA ALA A 148 2.85 -12.23 -1.68
C ALA A 148 3.81 -12.00 -2.85
N CYS A 149 3.94 -10.75 -3.26
CA CYS A 149 5.00 -10.27 -4.12
C CYS A 149 5.63 -9.01 -3.53
N VAL A 150 6.93 -8.84 -3.75
CA VAL A 150 7.69 -7.65 -3.34
C VAL A 150 8.55 -7.17 -4.50
N PHE A 151 8.62 -5.86 -4.68
CA PHE A 151 9.50 -5.22 -5.65
C PHE A 151 10.88 -4.95 -5.03
N ASP A 152 11.80 -4.49 -5.85
CA ASP A 152 13.18 -4.16 -5.46
C ASP A 152 13.31 -2.84 -4.70
N HIS A 153 12.23 -2.07 -4.61
CA HIS A 153 12.25 -0.74 -4.00
C HIS A 153 11.10 -0.52 -3.00
N PHE A 154 11.29 0.47 -2.14
CA PHE A 154 10.34 0.96 -1.16
C PHE A 154 10.34 2.49 -1.21
N MET A 155 9.16 3.11 -1.22
CA MET A 155 9.07 4.57 -1.16
C MET A 155 9.24 5.02 0.29
N LEU A 156 10.20 5.88 0.57
CA LEU A 156 10.45 6.40 1.91
C LEU A 156 10.55 7.92 1.87
N GLU A 157 9.94 8.57 2.83
CA GLU A 157 10.15 10.00 3.06
C GLU A 157 11.63 10.30 3.33
N ASN A 158 12.09 11.47 2.93
CA ASN A 158 13.49 11.83 3.14
C ASN A 158 13.79 11.93 4.64
N VAL A 159 14.58 11.02 5.16
CA VAL A 159 14.92 10.93 6.59
C VAL A 159 15.59 12.19 7.12
N SER A 160 16.32 12.93 6.26
CA SER A 160 17.00 14.17 6.65
C SER A 160 16.04 15.33 6.83
N SER A 161 14.85 15.28 6.21
CA SER A 161 13.85 16.35 6.28
C SER A 161 12.93 16.23 7.49
N VAL A 162 12.77 15.04 8.06
CA VAL A 162 11.84 14.77 9.18
C VAL A 162 12.53 14.73 10.55
N GLY A 163 13.87 14.87 10.58
CA GLY A 163 14.62 15.05 11.85
C GLY A 163 14.57 13.85 12.81
N ILE A 164 14.36 12.63 12.30
CA ILE A 164 14.40 11.41 13.11
C ILE A 164 15.85 11.03 13.44
N THR A 165 16.11 10.66 14.68
CA THR A 165 17.46 10.37 15.16
C THR A 165 18.06 9.07 14.61
N ASN A 166 17.22 8.08 14.29
CA ASN A 166 17.60 6.77 13.77
C ASN A 166 17.38 6.62 12.25
N GLY A 167 17.33 7.72 11.50
CA GLY A 167 17.07 7.70 10.05
C GLY A 167 18.08 6.85 9.26
N THR A 168 19.35 6.90 9.64
CA THR A 168 20.39 6.06 9.03
C THR A 168 20.12 4.57 9.26
N ASP A 169 19.69 4.19 10.46
CA ASP A 169 19.38 2.79 10.79
C ASP A 169 18.18 2.29 10.02
N VAL A 170 17.17 3.15 9.81
CA VAL A 170 16.02 2.83 8.94
C VAL A 170 16.47 2.58 7.49
N CYS A 171 17.36 3.42 6.96
CA CYS A 171 17.91 3.19 5.62
C CYS A 171 18.73 1.89 5.54
N GLN A 172 19.54 1.59 6.55
CA GLN A 172 20.31 0.36 6.62
C GLN A 172 19.44 -0.89 6.75
N LEU A 173 18.30 -0.80 7.45
CA LEU A 173 17.32 -1.87 7.53
C LEU A 173 16.88 -2.32 6.13
N PHE A 174 16.44 -1.39 5.29
CA PHE A 174 16.01 -1.72 3.92
C PHE A 174 17.18 -2.21 3.04
N ALA A 175 18.35 -1.60 3.16
CA ALA A 175 19.54 -2.03 2.45
C ALA A 175 19.94 -3.48 2.82
N SER A 176 19.85 -3.86 4.11
CA SER A 176 20.10 -5.24 4.56
C SER A 176 19.15 -6.27 3.97
N CYS A 177 17.95 -5.82 3.57
CA CYS A 177 16.95 -6.64 2.88
C CYS A 177 17.11 -6.64 1.35
N ASN A 178 18.13 -5.99 0.78
CA ASN A 178 18.29 -5.73 -0.66
C ASN A 178 17.09 -4.99 -1.27
N ILE A 179 16.55 -4.03 -0.55
CA ILE A 179 15.47 -3.14 -0.99
C ILE A 179 16.04 -1.74 -1.18
N GLN A 180 15.90 -1.18 -2.37
CA GLN A 180 16.30 0.18 -2.68
C GLN A 180 15.29 1.17 -2.12
N LEU A 181 15.76 2.33 -1.68
CA LEU A 181 14.88 3.40 -1.21
C LEU A 181 14.70 4.44 -2.31
N GLU A 182 13.46 4.65 -2.72
CA GLU A 182 13.09 5.79 -3.54
C GLU A 182 12.51 6.88 -2.64
N GLN A 183 13.05 8.10 -2.74
CA GLN A 183 12.64 9.25 -1.92
C GLN A 183 11.96 10.29 -2.81
N PRO A 184 10.63 10.38 -2.83
CA PRO A 184 9.93 11.43 -3.57
C PRO A 184 10.19 12.80 -2.94
N HIS A 185 10.02 13.87 -3.70
CA HIS A 185 10.18 15.25 -3.22
C HIS A 185 9.27 15.55 -2.00
N ASP A 186 8.03 15.11 -2.06
CA ASP A 186 7.06 15.12 -0.96
C ASP A 186 6.30 13.81 -0.93
N MET A 187 6.33 13.10 0.21
CA MET A 187 5.71 11.78 0.35
C MET A 187 4.18 11.87 0.40
N ILE A 188 3.61 12.92 0.96
CA ILE A 188 2.16 13.13 1.01
C ILE A 188 1.62 13.38 -0.39
N GLU A 189 2.28 14.24 -1.16
CA GLU A 189 1.92 14.50 -2.55
C GLU A 189 2.02 13.22 -3.40
N TRP A 190 3.06 12.43 -3.17
CA TRP A 190 3.26 11.15 -3.87
C TRP A 190 2.13 10.16 -3.53
N ILE A 191 1.77 10.01 -2.24
CA ILE A 191 0.66 9.14 -1.80
C ILE A 191 -0.66 9.61 -2.41
N ALA A 192 -0.95 10.91 -2.39
CA ALA A 192 -2.17 11.46 -2.97
C ALA A 192 -2.26 11.18 -4.49
N LEU A 193 -1.17 11.34 -5.21
CA LEU A 193 -1.08 10.99 -6.63
C LEU A 193 -1.33 9.50 -6.86
N HIS A 194 -0.67 8.64 -6.07
CA HIS A 194 -0.83 7.20 -6.14
C HIS A 194 -2.28 6.78 -5.90
N MET A 195 -2.93 7.32 -4.88
CA MET A 195 -4.34 7.06 -4.59
C MET A 195 -5.26 7.51 -5.72
N ALA A 196 -5.00 8.67 -6.33
CA ALA A 196 -5.81 9.17 -7.45
C ALA A 196 -5.70 8.29 -8.70
N ILE A 197 -4.52 7.76 -9.01
CA ILE A 197 -4.31 6.81 -10.10
C ILE A 197 -5.03 5.49 -9.79
N ASN A 198 -4.88 4.99 -8.56
CA ASN A 198 -5.53 3.76 -8.12
C ASN A 198 -7.06 3.88 -8.11
N ALA A 199 -7.62 5.03 -7.69
CA ALA A 199 -9.06 5.27 -7.77
C ALA A 199 -9.59 5.12 -9.20
N ALA A 200 -8.85 5.61 -10.20
CA ALA A 200 -9.21 5.43 -11.60
C ALA A 200 -9.17 3.95 -12.03
N VAL A 201 -8.13 3.23 -11.65
CA VAL A 201 -7.96 1.79 -11.95
C VAL A 201 -9.09 0.97 -11.31
N ILE A 202 -9.33 1.16 -10.01
CA ILE A 202 -10.32 0.42 -9.22
C ILE A 202 -11.73 0.68 -9.75
N THR A 203 -12.08 1.93 -10.03
CA THR A 203 -13.43 2.28 -10.51
C THR A 203 -13.71 1.72 -11.89
N VAL A 204 -12.73 1.65 -12.79
CA VAL A 204 -12.93 1.03 -14.13
C VAL A 204 -13.03 -0.47 -14.00
N ALA A 205 -12.14 -1.12 -13.27
CA ALA A 205 -12.14 -2.57 -13.08
C ALA A 205 -13.44 -3.03 -12.41
N GLY A 206 -13.82 -2.43 -11.29
CA GLY A 206 -15.00 -2.77 -10.53
C GLY A 206 -16.31 -2.45 -11.27
N ALA A 207 -16.38 -1.32 -11.98
CA ALA A 207 -17.57 -1.01 -12.82
C ALA A 207 -17.74 -1.99 -13.98
N ALA A 208 -16.66 -2.60 -14.47
CA ALA A 208 -16.75 -3.57 -15.58
C ALA A 208 -17.21 -4.96 -15.10
N THR A 209 -16.71 -5.47 -13.97
CA THR A 209 -16.93 -6.87 -13.54
C THR A 209 -17.51 -7.05 -12.14
N GLY A 210 -17.67 -5.96 -11.37
CA GLY A 210 -17.81 -6.02 -9.92
C GLY A 210 -16.43 -6.10 -9.24
N ILE A 211 -16.39 -5.94 -7.91
CA ILE A 211 -15.18 -5.93 -7.12
C ILE A 211 -15.04 -7.17 -6.21
N ASN A 212 -16.10 -7.98 -6.12
CA ASN A 212 -16.13 -9.19 -5.28
C ASN A 212 -15.08 -10.23 -5.72
N ASP A 213 -14.75 -10.27 -7.00
CA ASP A 213 -13.61 -11.00 -7.55
C ASP A 213 -12.60 -9.97 -8.11
N SER A 214 -11.82 -9.39 -7.21
CA SER A 214 -10.82 -8.38 -7.56
C SER A 214 -9.73 -8.92 -8.49
N ALA A 215 -9.37 -10.19 -8.38
CA ALA A 215 -8.39 -10.84 -9.25
C ALA A 215 -8.90 -10.94 -10.69
N GLN A 216 -10.16 -11.36 -10.89
CA GLN A 216 -10.79 -11.40 -12.21
C GLN A 216 -10.94 -10.00 -12.79
N ALA A 217 -11.34 -9.02 -11.96
CA ALA A 217 -11.47 -7.62 -12.37
C ALA A 217 -10.13 -7.05 -12.86
N ALA A 218 -9.05 -7.29 -12.10
CA ALA A 218 -7.70 -6.89 -12.46
C ALA A 218 -7.22 -7.58 -13.74
N HIS A 219 -7.41 -8.89 -13.86
CA HIS A 219 -7.05 -9.66 -15.05
C HIS A 219 -7.75 -9.13 -16.31
N ARG A 220 -9.05 -8.87 -16.23
CA ARG A 220 -9.83 -8.31 -17.35
C ARG A 220 -9.35 -6.91 -17.74
N LEU A 221 -9.08 -6.06 -16.74
CA LEU A 221 -8.56 -4.72 -16.97
C LEU A 221 -7.23 -4.75 -17.71
N MET A 222 -6.25 -5.50 -17.19
CA MET A 222 -4.89 -5.57 -17.74
C MET A 222 -4.84 -6.09 -19.17
N ASN A 223 -5.82 -6.90 -19.58
CA ASN A 223 -5.90 -7.48 -20.93
C ASN A 223 -6.76 -6.66 -21.91
N SER A 224 -7.44 -5.58 -21.47
CA SER A 224 -8.35 -4.78 -22.30
C SER A 224 -7.83 -3.39 -22.59
N THR A 225 -7.41 -3.14 -23.83
CA THR A 225 -7.03 -1.77 -24.27
C THR A 225 -8.18 -0.77 -24.13
N THR A 226 -9.43 -1.21 -24.25
CA THR A 226 -10.59 -0.33 -24.07
C THR A 226 -10.73 0.13 -22.63
N LEU A 227 -10.65 -0.80 -21.66
CA LEU A 227 -10.71 -0.47 -20.23
C LEU A 227 -9.50 0.36 -19.81
N LEU A 228 -8.31 0.02 -20.27
CA LEU A 228 -7.10 0.82 -19.99
C LEU A 228 -7.19 2.24 -20.57
N ALA A 229 -7.76 2.42 -21.77
CA ALA A 229 -8.02 3.76 -22.32
C ALA A 229 -9.04 4.54 -21.47
N GLU A 230 -10.00 3.87 -20.87
CA GLU A 230 -10.95 4.46 -19.92
C GLU A 230 -10.22 4.89 -18.62
N VAL A 231 -9.33 4.05 -18.08
CA VAL A 231 -8.46 4.42 -16.93
C VAL A 231 -7.70 5.70 -17.22
N ILE A 232 -7.04 5.82 -18.38
CA ILE A 232 -6.28 7.02 -18.75
C ILE A 232 -7.16 8.28 -18.72
N LYS A 233 -8.39 8.20 -19.23
CA LYS A 233 -9.32 9.34 -19.20
C LYS A 233 -9.70 9.73 -17.78
N ILE A 234 -9.94 8.74 -16.93
CA ILE A 234 -10.32 8.98 -15.54
C ILE A 234 -9.13 9.50 -14.74
N VAL A 235 -7.92 8.97 -14.95
CA VAL A 235 -6.70 9.53 -14.32
C VAL A 235 -6.58 11.02 -14.58
N ARG A 236 -6.85 11.48 -15.82
CA ARG A 236 -6.83 12.92 -16.13
C ARG A 236 -7.87 13.73 -15.35
N GLU A 237 -8.99 13.13 -14.99
CA GLU A 237 -9.99 13.77 -14.14
C GLU A 237 -9.55 13.75 -12.66
N THR A 238 -9.04 12.62 -12.16
CA THR A 238 -8.59 12.51 -10.76
C THR A 238 -7.34 13.35 -10.50
N LEU A 239 -6.47 13.57 -11.50
CA LEU A 239 -5.35 14.50 -11.39
C LEU A 239 -5.78 15.95 -11.16
N LYS A 240 -6.95 16.38 -11.67
CA LYS A 240 -7.50 17.71 -11.35
C LYS A 240 -7.91 17.81 -9.88
N ILE A 241 -8.40 16.69 -9.31
CA ILE A 241 -8.75 16.61 -7.89
C ILE A 241 -7.48 16.69 -7.03
N VAL A 242 -6.40 15.99 -7.41
CA VAL A 242 -5.10 16.11 -6.73
C VAL A 242 -4.57 17.55 -6.82
N ALA A 243 -4.63 18.18 -7.99
CA ALA A 243 -4.19 19.56 -8.16
C ALA A 243 -4.98 20.55 -7.29
N SER A 244 -6.28 20.32 -7.03
CA SER A 244 -7.09 21.19 -6.16
C SER A 244 -6.65 21.17 -4.69
N ARG A 245 -5.84 20.17 -4.28
CA ARG A 245 -5.19 20.12 -2.96
C ARG A 245 -3.92 20.99 -2.88
N GLY A 246 -3.58 21.74 -3.90
CA GLY A 246 -2.34 22.53 -3.97
C GLY A 246 -1.12 21.75 -4.45
N ILE A 247 -1.28 20.49 -4.83
CA ILE A 247 -0.18 19.63 -5.28
C ILE A 247 0.34 20.07 -6.65
N ASN A 248 1.66 20.27 -6.74
CA ASN A 248 2.30 20.70 -7.98
C ASN A 248 2.60 19.51 -8.90
N LEU A 249 1.66 19.17 -9.77
CA LEU A 249 1.81 18.07 -10.73
C LEU A 249 2.98 18.24 -11.71
N LYS A 250 3.56 19.45 -11.85
CA LYS A 250 4.74 19.66 -12.71
C LYS A 250 5.99 18.98 -12.15
N LEU A 251 6.10 18.89 -10.82
CA LEU A 251 7.19 18.19 -10.13
C LEU A 251 7.09 16.66 -10.27
N LEU A 252 5.92 16.15 -10.64
CA LEU A 252 5.63 14.73 -10.81
C LEU A 252 5.50 14.34 -12.31
N ARG A 253 5.93 15.21 -13.21
CA ARG A 253 5.71 15.05 -14.67
C ARG A 253 6.39 13.81 -15.24
N ASP A 254 7.53 13.43 -14.72
CA ASP A 254 8.25 12.20 -15.08
C ASP A 254 7.43 10.92 -14.82
N LYS A 255 6.60 10.94 -13.78
CA LYS A 255 5.68 9.83 -13.44
C LYS A 255 4.36 9.90 -14.25
N LEU A 256 4.02 11.05 -14.79
CA LEU A 256 2.71 11.33 -15.40
C LEU A 256 2.71 11.36 -16.93
N TRP A 257 3.88 11.34 -17.60
CA TRP A 257 3.98 11.53 -19.04
C TRP A 257 3.08 10.59 -19.85
N LEU A 258 2.96 9.33 -19.40
CA LEU A 258 2.13 8.32 -20.05
C LEU A 258 0.65 8.72 -20.08
N PHE A 259 0.16 9.41 -19.06
CA PHE A 259 -1.25 9.83 -18.97
C PHE A 259 -1.58 11.04 -19.85
N TYR A 260 -0.58 11.75 -20.38
CA TYR A 260 -0.76 12.89 -21.30
C TYR A 260 -0.77 12.49 -22.79
N LEU A 261 -0.35 11.28 -23.14
CA LEU A 261 -0.41 10.77 -24.50
C LEU A 261 -1.87 10.46 -24.90
N PRO A 262 -2.20 10.33 -26.22
CA PRO A 262 -3.52 9.87 -26.63
C PRO A 262 -3.93 8.59 -25.91
N ALA A 263 -5.14 8.55 -25.34
CA ALA A 263 -5.54 7.49 -24.39
C ALA A 263 -5.40 6.05 -24.96
N ARG A 264 -5.65 5.87 -26.27
CA ARG A 264 -5.45 4.57 -26.93
C ARG A 264 -3.99 4.16 -27.01
N LEU A 265 -3.09 5.13 -27.22
CA LEU A 265 -1.64 4.89 -27.26
C LEU A 265 -1.11 4.52 -25.88
N SER A 266 -1.49 5.28 -24.85
CA SER A 266 -1.17 4.96 -23.45
C SER A 266 -1.67 3.57 -23.06
N ALA A 267 -2.90 3.26 -23.41
CA ALA A 267 -3.51 1.94 -23.13
C ALA A 267 -2.75 0.79 -23.83
N TYR A 268 -2.25 1.01 -25.03
CA TYR A 268 -1.41 0.03 -25.73
C TYR A 268 -0.11 -0.24 -24.97
N PHE A 269 0.59 0.83 -24.54
CA PHE A 269 1.82 0.70 -23.75
C PHE A 269 1.57 0.05 -22.41
N MET A 270 0.52 0.42 -21.69
CA MET A 270 0.14 -0.20 -20.41
C MET A 270 -0.16 -1.70 -20.58
N LYS A 271 -0.93 -2.08 -21.59
CA LYS A 271 -1.22 -3.50 -21.86
C LYS A 271 0.07 -4.28 -22.12
N ARG A 272 1.01 -3.70 -22.91
CA ARG A 272 2.29 -4.32 -23.19
C ARG A 272 3.16 -4.45 -21.93
N MET A 273 3.15 -3.43 -21.06
CA MET A 273 3.83 -3.46 -19.76
C MET A 273 3.28 -4.60 -18.90
N PHE A 274 1.95 -4.69 -18.72
CA PHE A 274 1.34 -5.77 -17.96
C PHE A 274 1.63 -7.16 -18.55
N ALA A 275 1.70 -7.29 -19.87
CA ALA A 275 2.03 -8.55 -20.52
C ALA A 275 3.47 -9.03 -20.28
N ARG A 276 4.39 -8.12 -19.91
CA ARG A 276 5.82 -8.39 -19.73
C ARG A 276 6.28 -8.35 -18.27
N ASN A 277 5.48 -7.81 -17.37
CA ASN A 277 5.86 -7.62 -15.96
C ASN A 277 5.00 -8.50 -15.05
N ASN A 278 5.52 -9.65 -14.68
CA ASN A 278 4.83 -10.61 -13.81
C ASN A 278 4.60 -10.05 -12.42
N LEU A 279 5.52 -9.28 -11.85
CA LEU A 279 5.36 -8.65 -10.53
C LEU A 279 4.17 -7.68 -10.53
N THR A 280 4.10 -6.79 -11.52
CA THR A 280 2.99 -5.83 -11.64
C THR A 280 1.65 -6.54 -11.86
N ARG A 281 1.62 -7.63 -12.62
CA ARG A 281 0.41 -8.44 -12.76
C ARG A 281 0.01 -9.05 -11.43
N ARG A 282 0.96 -9.69 -10.76
CA ARG A 282 0.71 -10.41 -9.51
C ARG A 282 0.21 -9.50 -8.42
N ILE A 283 0.80 -8.31 -8.24
CA ILE A 283 0.32 -7.34 -7.23
C ILE A 283 -1.12 -6.90 -7.50
N MET A 284 -1.49 -6.69 -8.76
CA MET A 284 -2.85 -6.31 -9.14
C MET A 284 -3.85 -7.44 -8.87
N GLU A 285 -3.48 -8.69 -9.12
CA GLU A 285 -4.33 -9.87 -8.91
C GLU A 285 -4.49 -10.24 -7.43
N LEU A 286 -3.46 -10.00 -6.62
CA LEU A 286 -3.46 -10.31 -5.19
C LEU A 286 -4.13 -9.26 -4.32
N HIS A 287 -4.39 -8.06 -4.84
CA HIS A 287 -5.00 -6.97 -4.07
C HIS A 287 -6.51 -7.23 -3.88
N GLY A 288 -6.86 -7.89 -2.78
CA GLY A 288 -8.21 -8.36 -2.51
C GLY A 288 -8.95 -7.67 -1.35
N ASN A 289 -8.35 -6.67 -0.69
CA ASN A 289 -9.03 -5.97 0.38
C ASN A 289 -10.02 -4.93 -0.17
N ILE A 290 -11.29 -5.32 -0.26
CA ILE A 290 -12.36 -4.49 -0.83
C ILE A 290 -12.54 -3.19 -0.05
N GLU A 291 -12.46 -3.21 1.29
CA GLU A 291 -12.60 -2.00 2.11
C GLU A 291 -11.53 -0.96 1.75
N ASP A 292 -10.27 -1.38 1.58
CA ASP A 292 -9.18 -0.49 1.20
C ASP A 292 -9.36 0.07 -0.22
N LEU A 293 -9.83 -0.77 -1.15
CA LEU A 293 -10.10 -0.34 -2.53
C LEU A 293 -11.20 0.71 -2.59
N LEU A 294 -12.27 0.50 -1.84
CA LEU A 294 -13.40 1.45 -1.76
C LEU A 294 -12.98 2.75 -1.06
N TYR A 295 -12.22 2.66 0.03
CA TYR A 295 -11.72 3.84 0.74
C TYR A 295 -10.91 4.77 -0.19
N ILE A 296 -10.01 4.23 -1.00
CA ILE A 296 -9.25 5.01 -1.99
C ILE A 296 -10.20 5.77 -2.92
N CYS A 297 -11.19 5.08 -3.48
CA CYS A 297 -12.17 5.69 -4.38
C CYS A 297 -12.98 6.78 -3.69
N GLU A 298 -13.39 6.56 -2.44
CA GLU A 298 -14.20 7.48 -1.66
C GLU A 298 -13.43 8.74 -1.27
N CYS A 299 -12.17 8.62 -0.86
CA CYS A 299 -11.33 9.78 -0.56
C CYS A 299 -11.25 10.72 -1.76
N VAL A 300 -10.90 10.19 -2.94
CA VAL A 300 -10.77 10.99 -4.16
C VAL A 300 -12.13 11.54 -4.62
N TYR A 301 -13.20 10.73 -4.52
CA TYR A 301 -14.54 11.16 -4.88
C TYR A 301 -15.04 12.32 -4.00
N ASN A 302 -14.93 12.19 -2.68
CA ASN A 302 -15.41 13.18 -1.73
C ASN A 302 -14.63 14.49 -1.86
N GLU A 303 -13.32 14.42 -2.00
CA GLU A 303 -12.47 15.61 -2.25
C GLU A 303 -12.90 16.32 -3.53
N GLY A 304 -13.06 15.60 -4.63
CA GLY A 304 -13.48 16.19 -5.89
C GLY A 304 -14.87 16.82 -5.84
N LYS A 305 -15.80 16.23 -5.08
CA LYS A 305 -17.13 16.78 -4.87
C LYS A 305 -17.10 18.03 -3.97
N SER A 306 -16.35 17.98 -2.88
CA SER A 306 -16.23 19.11 -1.93
C SER A 306 -15.59 20.33 -2.58
N ASN A 307 -14.61 20.13 -3.45
CA ASN A 307 -13.90 21.18 -4.18
C ASN A 307 -14.57 21.55 -5.51
N HIS A 308 -15.76 21.03 -5.80
CA HIS A 308 -16.52 21.28 -7.04
C HIS A 308 -15.71 20.99 -8.33
N ILE A 309 -14.82 19.99 -8.31
CA ILE A 309 -13.99 19.62 -9.46
C ILE A 309 -14.82 18.86 -10.49
N SER A 310 -14.73 19.26 -11.75
CA SER A 310 -15.41 18.54 -12.85
C SER A 310 -14.66 17.25 -13.19
N ALA A 311 -15.24 16.10 -12.81
CA ALA A 311 -14.74 14.76 -13.07
C ALA A 311 -15.90 13.79 -13.44
N PRO A 312 -16.67 14.08 -14.52
CA PRO A 312 -17.95 13.41 -14.79
C PRO A 312 -17.79 11.91 -15.08
N ILE A 313 -16.70 11.48 -15.74
CA ILE A 313 -16.46 10.08 -16.05
C ILE A 313 -16.16 9.31 -14.77
N PHE A 314 -15.28 9.86 -13.93
CA PHE A 314 -14.92 9.29 -12.64
C PHE A 314 -16.14 9.11 -11.73
N TYR A 315 -16.93 10.17 -11.54
CA TYR A 315 -18.11 10.11 -10.67
C TYR A 315 -19.14 9.09 -11.15
N ARG A 316 -19.39 9.00 -12.46
CA ARG A 316 -20.26 7.98 -13.03
C ARG A 316 -19.72 6.56 -12.78
N LYS A 317 -18.41 6.35 -12.92
CA LYS A 317 -17.80 5.03 -12.67
C LYS A 317 -17.84 4.64 -11.20
N VAL A 318 -17.64 5.56 -10.27
CA VAL A 318 -17.84 5.31 -8.84
C VAL A 318 -19.29 4.88 -8.56
N ALA A 319 -20.28 5.56 -9.15
CA ALA A 319 -21.68 5.16 -9.01
C ALA A 319 -21.96 3.75 -9.54
N LEU A 320 -21.40 3.40 -10.71
CA LEU A 320 -21.52 2.06 -11.29
C LEU A 320 -20.82 0.99 -10.45
N LEU A 321 -19.65 1.30 -9.87
CA LEU A 321 -18.95 0.43 -8.94
C LEU A 321 -19.83 0.14 -7.71
N LYS A 322 -20.35 1.21 -7.07
CA LYS A 322 -21.23 1.08 -5.89
C LYS A 322 -22.52 0.29 -6.16
N ALA A 323 -23.05 0.37 -7.37
CA ALA A 323 -24.24 -0.40 -7.76
C ALA A 323 -23.97 -1.91 -7.95
N LYS A 324 -22.71 -2.34 -7.91
CA LYS A 324 -22.27 -3.74 -8.06
C LYS A 324 -21.68 -4.34 -6.78
N LEU A 325 -21.75 -3.60 -5.66
CA LEU A 325 -21.44 -4.09 -4.32
C LEU A 325 -22.62 -4.85 -3.73
#